data_13926dc01804063eadbd672538586638
#
_entry.id   13926dc01804063eadbd672538586638
#
_cell.length_a   1.000
_cell.length_b   1.000
_cell.length_c   1.000
_cell.angle_alpha   90.00
_cell.angle_beta   90.00
_cell.angle_gamma   90.00
#
_symmetry.space_group_name_H-M   'P 1'
#
loop_
_entity.id
_entity.type
_entity.pdbx_description
1 polymer ?
#
loop_
_entity_poly.entity_id
_entity_poly.type
_entity_poly.pdbx_seq_one_letter_code
_entity_poly.pdbx_strand_id
1 'polypeptide(L)'
;NLMASCANTDVYAVDMGMLNPVYGTLDRRIVAGTANMAKQTAMTYEQAQRALQTGIDLVGEMKEKGYQIILTGEMGIGNTTASTAMSCALLGFAPEELTGRGAGLSDVGLLRKKNAIERALSVNRPDSNDPVDVLAKVGGLEIAGMAGAFLGGVKHRVPVVIDGVISAVAALVAARI
;
A
#
# COMPACT_ATOMS: atom_id res chain seq x y z
N ASN A 1 0.12 6.25 21.24
CA ASN A 1 1.37 6.57 20.55
C ASN A 1 1.94 7.88 21.06
N LEU A 2 3.15 7.84 21.67
CA LEU A 2 3.74 9.01 22.33
C LEU A 2 3.89 10.22 21.40
N MET A 3 4.37 10.02 20.19
CA MET A 3 4.56 11.10 19.21
C MET A 3 3.23 11.73 18.79
N ALA A 4 2.20 10.92 18.56
CA ALA A 4 0.88 11.41 18.23
C ALA A 4 0.27 12.23 19.39
N SER A 5 0.44 11.76 20.63
CA SER A 5 -0.01 12.51 21.81
C SER A 5 0.68 13.88 21.93
N CYS A 6 2.00 13.94 21.60
CA CYS A 6 2.71 15.24 21.57
C CYS A 6 2.21 16.19 20.47
N ALA A 7 1.73 15.63 19.35
CA ALA A 7 1.18 16.39 18.24
C ALA A 7 -0.34 16.63 18.35
N ASN A 8 -0.97 16.24 19.46
CA ASN A 8 -2.42 16.28 19.65
C ASN A 8 -3.18 15.62 18.47
N THR A 9 -2.71 14.47 18.05
CA THR A 9 -3.20 13.72 16.88
C THR A 9 -3.63 12.33 17.33
N ASP A 10 -4.77 11.85 16.87
CA ASP A 10 -5.23 10.49 17.09
C ASP A 10 -4.59 9.52 16.11
N VAL A 11 -4.40 8.27 16.53
CA VAL A 11 -3.84 7.20 15.70
C VAL A 11 -4.83 6.05 15.63
N TYR A 12 -5.19 5.69 14.42
CA TYR A 12 -6.00 4.52 14.10
C TYR A 12 -5.14 3.48 13.39
N ALA A 13 -4.75 2.44 14.10
CA ALA A 13 -4.10 1.30 13.49
C ALA A 13 -5.15 0.41 12.81
N VAL A 14 -5.02 0.19 11.51
CA VAL A 14 -5.97 -0.57 10.69
C VAL A 14 -5.33 -1.87 10.24
N ASP A 15 -5.96 -3.00 10.58
CA ASP A 15 -5.58 -4.31 10.06
C ASP A 15 -6.24 -4.54 8.70
N MET A 16 -5.45 -4.46 7.62
CA MET A 16 -5.90 -4.71 6.26
C MET A 16 -5.74 -6.18 5.84
N GLY A 17 -4.92 -6.95 6.55
CA GLY A 17 -4.65 -8.33 6.17
C GLY A 17 -3.52 -9.01 6.93
N MET A 18 -3.36 -8.74 8.22
CA MET A 18 -2.40 -9.49 9.04
C MET A 18 -2.84 -10.95 9.19
N LEU A 19 -1.86 -11.86 9.30
CA LEU A 19 -2.15 -13.30 9.48
C LEU A 19 -2.93 -13.56 10.76
N ASN A 20 -2.56 -12.89 11.84
CA ASN A 20 -3.23 -12.98 13.14
C ASN A 20 -3.82 -11.62 13.52
N PRO A 21 -5.04 -11.59 14.07
CA PRO A 21 -5.61 -10.34 14.57
C PRO A 21 -4.74 -9.73 15.67
N VAL A 22 -4.61 -8.41 15.67
CA VAL A 22 -3.90 -7.67 16.72
C VAL A 22 -4.89 -6.85 17.53
N TYR A 23 -4.87 -7.04 18.85
CA TYR A 23 -5.72 -6.28 19.74
C TYR A 23 -5.45 -4.77 19.64
N GLY A 24 -6.51 -3.98 19.62
CA GLY A 24 -6.41 -2.52 19.52
C GLY A 24 -6.30 -1.97 18.08
N THR A 25 -6.40 -2.83 17.07
CA THR A 25 -6.53 -2.41 15.67
C THR A 25 -7.98 -2.39 15.22
N LEU A 26 -8.31 -1.54 14.24
CA LEU A 26 -9.56 -1.63 13.49
C LEU A 26 -9.46 -2.82 12.53
N ASP A 27 -10.26 -3.85 12.75
CA ASP A 27 -10.31 -5.01 11.85
C ASP A 27 -11.02 -4.62 10.54
N ARG A 28 -10.24 -4.54 9.48
CA ARG A 28 -10.67 -4.29 8.10
C ARG A 28 -10.03 -5.30 7.16
N ARG A 29 -9.73 -6.49 7.64
CA ARG A 29 -9.02 -7.53 6.89
C ARG A 29 -9.77 -7.96 5.65
N ILE A 30 -9.07 -7.94 4.54
CA ILE A 30 -9.57 -8.41 3.24
C ILE A 30 -9.29 -9.90 3.09
N VAL A 31 -8.06 -10.29 3.39
CA VAL A 31 -7.55 -11.67 3.38
C VAL A 31 -6.36 -11.76 4.33
N ALA A 32 -6.03 -12.94 4.82
CA ALA A 32 -4.91 -13.16 5.73
C ALA A 32 -3.57 -13.18 4.97
N GLY A 33 -3.04 -11.99 4.68
CA GLY A 33 -1.83 -11.77 3.90
C GLY A 33 -2.03 -11.92 2.39
N THR A 34 -1.12 -11.34 1.62
CA THR A 34 -1.04 -11.54 0.17
C THR A 34 -0.28 -12.82 -0.17
N ALA A 35 -0.50 -13.34 -1.37
CA ALA A 35 0.32 -14.41 -1.92
C ALA A 35 1.71 -13.87 -2.34
N ASN A 36 2.63 -14.79 -2.62
CA ASN A 36 3.97 -14.42 -3.07
C ASN A 36 3.94 -13.98 -4.54
N MET A 37 4.08 -12.67 -4.77
CA MET A 37 4.05 -12.09 -6.11
C MET A 37 5.13 -12.62 -7.07
N ALA A 38 6.23 -13.18 -6.57
CA ALA A 38 7.24 -13.81 -7.41
C ALA A 38 6.82 -15.21 -7.94
N LYS A 39 5.65 -15.71 -7.52
CA LYS A 39 5.11 -17.02 -7.94
C LYS A 39 3.74 -16.91 -8.60
N GLN A 40 2.92 -15.97 -8.15
CA GLN A 40 1.55 -15.76 -8.62
C GLN A 40 1.11 -14.32 -8.29
N THR A 41 -0.12 -13.93 -8.64
CA THR A 41 -0.69 -12.64 -8.25
C THR A 41 -0.71 -12.47 -6.73
N ALA A 42 -0.40 -11.28 -6.23
CA ALA A 42 -0.38 -10.98 -4.80
C ALA A 42 -1.77 -11.15 -4.16
N MET A 43 -2.81 -10.71 -4.87
CA MET A 43 -4.22 -10.84 -4.46
C MET A 43 -5.11 -10.93 -5.70
N THR A 44 -6.40 -11.22 -5.52
CA THR A 44 -7.36 -11.14 -6.62
C THR A 44 -7.71 -9.67 -6.93
N TYR A 45 -8.19 -9.41 -8.13
CA TYR A 45 -8.66 -8.07 -8.53
C TYR A 45 -9.77 -7.57 -7.59
N GLU A 46 -10.70 -8.43 -7.22
CA GLU A 46 -11.78 -8.14 -6.27
C GLU A 46 -11.24 -7.80 -4.86
N GLN A 47 -10.19 -8.49 -4.40
CA GLN A 47 -9.55 -8.17 -3.12
C GLN A 47 -8.89 -6.79 -3.16
N ALA A 48 -8.23 -6.44 -4.27
CA ALA A 48 -7.67 -5.11 -4.46
C ALA A 48 -8.76 -4.03 -4.45
N GLN A 49 -9.87 -4.24 -5.16
CA GLN A 49 -11.01 -3.33 -5.14
C GLN A 49 -11.62 -3.17 -3.75
N ARG A 50 -11.79 -4.28 -3.00
CA ARG A 50 -12.30 -4.23 -1.62
C ARG A 50 -11.35 -3.47 -0.69
N ALA A 51 -10.04 -3.63 -0.86
CA ALA A 51 -9.06 -2.90 -0.07
C ALA A 51 -9.09 -1.39 -0.38
N LEU A 52 -9.22 -1.00 -1.64
CA LEU A 52 -9.45 0.39 -2.06
C LEU A 52 -10.73 0.95 -1.42
N GLN A 53 -11.85 0.22 -1.54
CA GLN A 53 -13.13 0.67 -0.97
C GLN A 53 -13.04 0.84 0.54
N THR A 54 -12.35 -0.05 1.24
CA THR A 54 -12.10 0.06 2.68
C THR A 54 -11.38 1.37 3.04
N GLY A 55 -10.37 1.75 2.26
CA GLY A 55 -9.67 3.03 2.46
C GLY A 55 -10.59 4.24 2.24
N ILE A 56 -11.44 4.19 1.21
CA ILE A 56 -12.43 5.25 0.94
C ILE A 56 -13.40 5.41 2.12
N ASP A 57 -13.92 4.30 2.62
CA ASP A 57 -14.91 4.28 3.68
C ASP A 57 -14.32 4.76 5.01
N LEU A 58 -13.07 4.38 5.31
CA LEU A 58 -12.34 4.85 6.50
C LEU A 58 -12.21 6.38 6.54
N VAL A 59 -11.92 7.02 5.40
CA VAL A 59 -11.87 8.50 5.36
C VAL A 59 -13.24 9.10 5.62
N GLY A 60 -14.33 8.50 5.12
CA GLY A 60 -15.69 8.91 5.43
C GLY A 60 -16.00 8.81 6.93
N GLU A 61 -15.67 7.65 7.54
CA GLU A 61 -15.82 7.43 8.98
C GLU A 61 -15.04 8.46 9.81
N MET A 62 -13.81 8.79 9.41
CA MET A 62 -13.00 9.79 10.11
C MET A 62 -13.59 11.19 9.96
N LYS A 63 -14.10 11.54 8.77
CA LYS A 63 -14.79 12.82 8.57
C LYS A 63 -16.02 12.96 9.47
N GLU A 64 -16.82 11.90 9.58
CA GLU A 64 -18.01 11.88 10.47
C GLU A 64 -17.63 12.08 11.94
N LYS A 65 -16.44 11.63 12.35
CA LYS A 65 -15.87 11.90 13.68
C LYS A 65 -15.30 13.30 13.86
N GLY A 66 -15.31 14.13 12.80
CA GLY A 66 -14.88 15.52 12.84
C GLY A 66 -13.42 15.75 12.43
N TYR A 67 -12.69 14.74 11.96
CA TYR A 67 -11.33 14.92 11.44
C TYR A 67 -11.34 15.71 10.14
N GLN A 68 -10.46 16.70 10.06
CA GLN A 68 -10.35 17.62 8.92
C GLN A 68 -9.13 17.35 8.04
N ILE A 69 -8.20 16.54 8.51
CA ILE A 69 -6.99 16.13 7.80
C ILE A 69 -6.63 14.70 8.18
N ILE A 70 -6.20 13.91 7.24
CA ILE A 70 -5.75 12.53 7.43
C ILE A 70 -4.28 12.42 7.03
N LEU A 71 -3.49 11.74 7.85
CA LEU A 71 -2.12 11.38 7.53
C LEU A 71 -2.08 9.86 7.29
N THR A 72 -1.49 9.46 6.18
CA THR A 72 -1.24 8.04 5.92
C THR A 72 0.03 7.58 6.63
N GLY A 73 0.08 6.31 6.97
CA GLY A 73 1.27 5.67 7.53
C GLY A 73 1.14 4.15 7.43
N GLU A 74 2.26 3.48 7.51
CA GLU A 74 2.33 2.01 7.43
C GLU A 74 3.55 1.49 8.24
N MET A 75 3.66 0.18 8.41
CA MET A 75 4.72 -0.43 9.22
C MET A 75 6.09 -0.45 8.51
N GLY A 76 6.15 -0.47 7.19
CA GLY A 76 7.36 -0.49 6.37
C GLY A 76 8.00 -1.87 6.17
N ILE A 77 7.65 -2.85 6.98
CA ILE A 77 8.26 -4.18 6.92
C ILE A 77 7.67 -4.99 5.76
N GLY A 78 8.55 -5.32 4.79
CA GLY A 78 8.20 -6.18 3.66
C GLY A 78 7.57 -5.44 2.47
N ASN A 79 6.97 -4.26 2.65
CA ASN A 79 6.21 -3.58 1.60
C ASN A 79 7.05 -2.76 0.62
N THR A 80 8.32 -2.47 0.92
CA THR A 80 9.21 -1.78 -0.03
C THR A 80 9.45 -2.59 -1.30
N THR A 81 9.33 -3.92 -1.25
CA THR A 81 9.44 -4.79 -2.44
C THR A 81 8.21 -4.64 -3.35
N ALA A 82 7.01 -4.70 -2.78
CA ALA A 82 5.76 -4.48 -3.50
C ALA A 82 5.69 -3.05 -4.07
N SER A 83 6.02 -2.03 -3.27
CA SER A 83 6.04 -0.63 -3.73
C SER A 83 7.00 -0.41 -4.89
N THR A 84 8.21 -1.01 -4.85
CA THR A 84 9.14 -0.92 -5.97
C THR A 84 8.61 -1.63 -7.22
N ALA A 85 8.03 -2.83 -7.07
CA ALA A 85 7.44 -3.55 -8.20
C ALA A 85 6.30 -2.76 -8.86
N MET A 86 5.42 -2.15 -8.04
CA MET A 86 4.35 -1.28 -8.52
C MET A 86 4.90 -0.03 -9.24
N SER A 87 5.92 0.62 -8.67
CA SER A 87 6.57 1.79 -9.30
C SER A 87 7.18 1.43 -10.65
N CYS A 88 7.86 0.29 -10.74
CA CYS A 88 8.42 -0.20 -12.01
C CYS A 88 7.30 -0.43 -13.04
N ALA A 89 6.21 -1.10 -12.63
CA ALA A 89 5.07 -1.38 -13.52
C ALA A 89 4.37 -0.10 -13.99
N LEU A 90 4.10 0.83 -13.07
CA LEU A 90 3.35 2.05 -13.39
C LEU A 90 4.17 3.10 -14.13
N LEU A 91 5.46 3.20 -13.86
CA LEU A 91 6.32 4.27 -14.39
C LEU A 91 7.27 3.80 -15.51
N GLY A 92 7.37 2.49 -15.75
CA GLY A 92 8.21 1.91 -16.80
C GLY A 92 9.70 1.89 -16.48
N PHE A 93 10.09 2.04 -15.20
CA PHE A 93 11.49 1.95 -14.79
C PHE A 93 11.94 0.50 -14.57
N ALA A 94 13.22 0.26 -14.78
CA ALA A 94 13.82 -1.03 -14.45
C ALA A 94 13.98 -1.20 -12.93
N PRO A 95 13.87 -2.43 -12.39
CA PRO A 95 14.06 -2.69 -10.98
C PRO A 95 15.40 -2.20 -10.41
N GLU A 96 16.46 -2.20 -11.23
CA GLU A 96 17.79 -1.72 -10.87
C GLU A 96 17.81 -0.24 -10.49
N GLU A 97 16.95 0.56 -11.12
CA GLU A 97 16.90 2.01 -10.95
C GLU A 97 16.16 2.41 -9.66
N LEU A 98 15.13 1.64 -9.28
CA LEU A 98 14.24 2.00 -8.18
C LEU A 98 14.45 1.18 -6.90
N THR A 99 15.18 0.04 -6.96
CA THR A 99 15.29 -0.84 -5.79
C THR A 99 16.30 -0.31 -4.78
N GLY A 100 15.79 0.17 -3.67
CA GLY A 100 16.58 0.57 -2.50
C GLY A 100 16.78 -0.56 -1.49
N ARG A 101 17.69 -0.34 -0.51
CA ARG A 101 18.02 -1.29 0.56
C ARG A 101 16.89 -1.49 1.58
N GLY A 102 15.86 -0.64 1.56
CA GLY A 102 14.79 -0.71 2.56
C GLY A 102 15.33 -0.57 3.98
N ALA A 103 15.00 -1.50 4.85
CA ALA A 103 15.43 -1.50 6.26
C ALA A 103 16.90 -1.95 6.47
N GLY A 104 17.80 -1.76 5.50
CA GLY A 104 19.21 -2.03 5.67
C GLY A 104 19.69 -3.37 5.12
N LEU A 105 19.17 -3.81 3.99
CA LEU A 105 19.63 -5.04 3.33
C LEU A 105 21.13 -4.99 2.97
N SER A 106 21.82 -6.12 3.14
CA SER A 106 23.16 -6.36 2.59
C SER A 106 23.15 -6.36 1.05
N ASP A 107 24.30 -6.33 0.41
CA ASP A 107 24.38 -6.40 -1.06
C ASP A 107 23.74 -7.66 -1.62
N VAL A 108 23.93 -8.79 -0.97
CA VAL A 108 23.27 -10.06 -1.34
C VAL A 108 21.76 -9.97 -1.16
N GLY A 109 21.29 -9.31 -0.08
CA GLY A 109 19.87 -9.07 0.17
C GLY A 109 19.25 -8.15 -0.88
N LEU A 110 19.97 -7.10 -1.27
CA LEU A 110 19.55 -6.17 -2.32
C LEU A 110 19.42 -6.87 -3.67
N LEU A 111 20.40 -7.71 -4.05
CA LEU A 111 20.35 -8.49 -5.29
C LEU A 111 19.15 -9.44 -5.29
N ARG A 112 18.91 -10.16 -4.18
CA ARG A 112 17.73 -11.04 -4.05
C ARG A 112 16.43 -10.26 -4.20
N LYS A 113 16.34 -9.05 -3.65
CA LYS A 113 15.16 -8.18 -3.78
C LYS A 113 14.93 -7.77 -5.23
N LYS A 114 15.97 -7.35 -5.94
CA LYS A 114 15.90 -7.01 -7.38
C LYS A 114 15.37 -8.19 -8.20
N ASN A 115 16.00 -9.36 -8.05
CA ASN A 115 15.60 -10.58 -8.76
C ASN A 115 14.15 -10.99 -8.43
N ALA A 116 13.69 -10.78 -7.18
CA ALA A 116 12.31 -11.07 -6.81
C ALA A 116 11.31 -10.11 -7.50
N ILE A 117 11.67 -8.84 -7.65
CA ILE A 117 10.85 -7.83 -8.35
C ILE A 117 10.79 -8.16 -9.84
N GLU A 118 11.93 -8.42 -10.49
CA GLU A 118 11.98 -8.81 -11.91
C GLU A 118 11.10 -10.04 -12.17
N ARG A 119 11.24 -11.06 -11.31
CA ARG A 119 10.44 -12.27 -11.41
C ARG A 119 8.95 -11.98 -11.24
N ALA A 120 8.57 -11.14 -10.28
CA ALA A 120 7.18 -10.77 -10.04
C ALA A 120 6.57 -10.07 -11.26
N LEU A 121 7.28 -9.13 -11.87
CA LEU A 121 6.86 -8.44 -13.08
C LEU A 121 6.75 -9.39 -14.28
N SER A 122 7.73 -10.29 -14.45
CA SER A 122 7.73 -11.26 -15.55
C SER A 122 6.60 -12.29 -15.45
N VAL A 123 6.34 -12.81 -14.24
CA VAL A 123 5.30 -13.83 -13.99
C VAL A 123 3.90 -13.25 -14.14
N ASN A 124 3.67 -12.07 -13.54
CA ASN A 124 2.31 -11.51 -13.45
C ASN A 124 1.96 -10.56 -14.59
N ARG A 125 2.95 -9.95 -15.25
CA ARG A 125 2.76 -9.02 -16.37
C ARG A 125 1.65 -7.98 -16.06
N PRO A 126 1.83 -7.14 -15.03
CA PRO A 126 0.83 -6.14 -14.69
C PRO A 126 0.60 -5.17 -15.85
N ASP A 127 -0.66 -4.82 -16.08
CA ASP A 127 -1.03 -3.80 -17.08
C ASP A 127 -0.78 -2.40 -16.50
N SER A 128 0.17 -1.68 -17.04
CA SER A 128 0.52 -0.33 -16.59
C SER A 128 -0.62 0.69 -16.77
N ASN A 129 -1.63 0.38 -17.59
CA ASN A 129 -2.79 1.23 -17.81
C ASN A 129 -3.95 0.91 -16.84
N ASP A 130 -3.87 -0.20 -16.12
CA ASP A 130 -4.83 -0.57 -15.08
C ASP A 130 -4.16 -0.60 -13.70
N PRO A 131 -4.21 0.49 -12.94
CA PRO A 131 -3.57 0.56 -11.62
C PRO A 131 -4.15 -0.44 -10.61
N VAL A 132 -5.39 -0.90 -10.80
CA VAL A 132 -5.99 -1.94 -9.94
C VAL A 132 -5.42 -3.32 -10.29
N ASP A 133 -5.14 -3.59 -11.56
CA ASP A 133 -4.43 -4.80 -11.98
C ASP A 133 -3.00 -4.84 -11.43
N VAL A 134 -2.30 -3.69 -11.46
CA VAL A 134 -0.97 -3.57 -10.83
C VAL A 134 -1.04 -3.85 -9.33
N LEU A 135 -2.01 -3.28 -8.61
CA LEU A 135 -2.26 -3.57 -7.20
C LEU A 135 -2.49 -5.06 -6.96
N ALA A 136 -3.37 -5.68 -7.74
CA ALA A 136 -3.73 -7.09 -7.60
C ALA A 136 -2.52 -8.00 -7.83
N LYS A 137 -1.71 -7.72 -8.82
CA LYS A 137 -0.61 -8.57 -9.25
C LYS A 137 0.64 -8.45 -8.40
N VAL A 138 1.05 -7.22 -8.06
CA VAL A 138 2.33 -6.97 -7.40
C VAL A 138 2.25 -6.02 -6.20
N GLY A 139 1.04 -5.68 -5.76
CA GLY A 139 0.81 -4.74 -4.66
C GLY A 139 0.74 -5.38 -3.28
N GLY A 140 0.21 -4.58 -2.34
CA GLY A 140 -0.05 -4.94 -0.94
C GLY A 140 -1.40 -4.41 -0.50
N LEU A 141 -2.02 -5.07 0.49
CA LEU A 141 -3.34 -4.70 1.01
C LEU A 141 -3.32 -3.32 1.66
N GLU A 142 -2.25 -3.00 2.40
CA GLU A 142 -2.05 -1.69 3.02
C GLU A 142 -1.84 -0.58 1.98
N ILE A 143 -1.14 -0.88 0.88
CA ILE A 143 -0.94 0.07 -0.22
C ILE A 143 -2.28 0.35 -0.91
N ALA A 144 -3.09 -0.69 -1.15
CA ALA A 144 -4.43 -0.55 -1.70
C ALA A 144 -5.35 0.25 -0.76
N GLY A 145 -5.29 -0.02 0.56
CA GLY A 145 -6.02 0.75 1.56
C GLY A 145 -5.63 2.23 1.58
N MET A 146 -4.33 2.54 1.53
CA MET A 146 -3.86 3.93 1.44
C MET A 146 -4.26 4.60 0.11
N ALA A 147 -4.20 3.89 -1.02
CA ALA A 147 -4.70 4.41 -2.30
C ALA A 147 -6.20 4.73 -2.20
N GLY A 148 -6.97 3.84 -1.56
CA GLY A 148 -8.37 4.10 -1.22
C GLY A 148 -8.56 5.32 -0.31
N ALA A 149 -7.67 5.54 0.67
CA ALA A 149 -7.73 6.73 1.50
C ALA A 149 -7.51 8.03 0.71
N PHE A 150 -6.59 8.06 -0.27
CA PHE A 150 -6.43 9.21 -1.18
C PHE A 150 -7.70 9.46 -2.02
N LEU A 151 -8.30 8.42 -2.58
CA LEU A 151 -9.59 8.53 -3.29
C LEU A 151 -10.71 9.00 -2.36
N GLY A 152 -10.74 8.48 -1.12
CA GLY A 152 -11.65 8.91 -0.07
C GLY A 152 -11.48 10.38 0.29
N GLY A 153 -10.23 10.86 0.29
CA GLY A 153 -9.93 12.28 0.48
C GLY A 153 -10.63 13.17 -0.54
N VAL A 154 -10.59 12.78 -1.81
CA VAL A 154 -11.31 13.48 -2.89
C VAL A 154 -12.82 13.38 -2.68
N LYS A 155 -13.34 12.16 -2.51
CA LYS A 155 -14.78 11.89 -2.36
C LYS A 155 -15.39 12.65 -1.18
N HIS A 156 -14.70 12.67 -0.04
CA HIS A 156 -15.20 13.26 1.19
C HIS A 156 -14.69 14.69 1.44
N ARG A 157 -13.85 15.24 0.54
CA ARG A 157 -13.23 16.57 0.66
C ARG A 157 -12.44 16.72 1.96
N VAL A 158 -11.59 15.75 2.23
CA VAL A 158 -10.66 15.73 3.36
C VAL A 158 -9.23 15.65 2.81
N PRO A 159 -8.34 16.59 3.13
CA PRO A 159 -6.94 16.48 2.75
C PRO A 159 -6.30 15.22 3.32
N VAL A 160 -5.59 14.46 2.47
CA VAL A 160 -4.82 13.29 2.86
C VAL A 160 -3.36 13.53 2.57
N VAL A 161 -2.51 13.43 3.58
CA VAL A 161 -1.09 13.75 3.49
C VAL A 161 -0.29 12.51 3.14
N ILE A 162 0.59 12.66 2.15
CA ILE A 162 1.59 11.64 1.79
C ILE A 162 2.72 11.70 2.82
N ASP A 163 3.12 10.54 3.35
CA ASP A 163 4.25 10.41 4.26
C ASP A 163 5.54 10.07 3.48
N GLY A 164 5.80 8.78 3.27
CA GLY A 164 7.02 8.29 2.63
C GLY A 164 6.77 7.67 1.24
N VAL A 165 7.77 6.94 0.75
CA VAL A 165 7.73 6.32 -0.59
C VAL A 165 6.56 5.36 -0.77
N ILE A 166 6.18 4.62 0.27
CA ILE A 166 5.09 3.65 0.19
C ILE A 166 3.75 4.36 -0.01
N SER A 167 3.48 5.42 0.78
CA SER A 167 2.28 6.23 0.62
C SER A 167 2.30 7.04 -0.69
N ALA A 168 3.49 7.45 -1.19
CA ALA A 168 3.61 8.07 -2.51
C ALA A 168 3.21 7.13 -3.65
N VAL A 169 3.58 5.84 -3.56
CA VAL A 169 3.13 4.82 -4.52
C VAL A 169 1.61 4.61 -4.44
N ALA A 170 1.04 4.59 -3.24
CA ALA A 170 -0.40 4.52 -3.07
C ALA A 170 -1.11 5.75 -3.67
N ALA A 171 -0.56 6.96 -3.49
CA ALA A 171 -1.06 8.18 -4.11
C ALA A 171 -0.95 8.16 -5.64
N LEU A 172 0.15 7.59 -6.18
CA LEU A 172 0.31 7.39 -7.63
C LEU A 172 -0.78 6.47 -8.19
N VAL A 173 -1.11 5.38 -7.50
CA VAL A 173 -2.23 4.50 -7.89
C VAL A 173 -3.54 5.27 -7.89
N ALA A 174 -3.85 5.99 -6.81
CA ALA A 174 -5.07 6.79 -6.71
C ALA A 174 -5.18 7.87 -7.81
N ALA A 175 -4.06 8.47 -8.19
CA ALA A 175 -4.03 9.49 -9.25
C ALA A 175 -4.22 8.91 -10.67
N ARG A 176 -4.06 7.59 -10.84
CA ARG A 176 -4.23 6.90 -12.11
C ARG A 176 -5.57 6.17 -12.25
N ILE A 177 -6.33 6.03 -11.16
CA ILE A 177 -7.73 5.58 -11.14
C ILE A 177 -8.65 6.73 -11.56
#